data_1400b32aff004864dbcd3d4b8472c078
#
_entry.id   1400b32aff004864dbcd3d4b8472c078
#
_cell.length_a   1.000
_cell.length_b   1.000
_cell.length_c   1.000
_cell.angle_alpha   90.00
_cell.angle_beta   90.00
_cell.angle_gamma   90.00
#
_symmetry.space_group_name_H-M   'P 1'
#
loop_
_entity.id
_entity.type
_entity.pdbx_description
1 polymer ?
#
loop_
_entity_poly.entity_id
_entity_poly.type
_entity_poly.pdbx_seq_one_letter_code
_entity_poly.pdbx_strand_id
1 'polypeptide(L)'
;MIVSAFGFAILLVLILIFRMPIAFAMGTVGIVGFGYLQGLSFDNVLDFRWTGPLSLAANRIIDTSQEYGLSVIPLFILMGNFVTKANLSGELYKVSNAFMGHRKGGLAMATIVACGGFSAICGSSLATSATMAKVAMPPMRKYGYSDGLASASIAAGSTLGILIPPSVILLMYGLLTETSIRELFAAGFLPGLLGILLYLVAVRYVVWRHPEKGPSAERANFAERMVALKNVWGVLALFLIVMGGIYLGVFTPSEAAGVGAGGAFLIALMRKSLTVETVFHALIDTGRTTAMLFSVLIGALIFSDFITIAGLPAELLAFVQSFNLSAFGVILIIIAIYLVLGMVFESLSMILLTVPIFYPLVQSLGFDLVWFGIVVVVVTEISLITPPVGMNVFVLSAVLKDVKAETIFKGITPFWCADMVRLALIVFFSSVALFLPELLYR
;
A
#
# COMPACT_ATOMS: atom_id res chain seq x y z
N MET A 1 14.02 -12.61 24.75
CA MET A 1 13.57 -13.53 23.69
C MET A 1 12.34 -14.36 24.06
N ILE A 2 12.29 -15.04 25.21
CA ILE A 2 11.15 -15.91 25.55
C ILE A 2 9.85 -15.12 25.71
N VAL A 3 9.83 -14.01 26.43
CA VAL A 3 8.62 -13.23 26.70
C VAL A 3 8.08 -12.54 25.44
N SER A 4 8.96 -11.93 24.67
CA SER A 4 8.60 -11.25 23.40
C SER A 4 8.14 -12.25 22.34
N ALA A 5 8.81 -13.39 22.19
CA ALA A 5 8.40 -14.46 21.28
C ALA A 5 7.06 -15.07 21.69
N PHE A 6 6.84 -15.27 23.01
CA PHE A 6 5.57 -15.76 23.53
C PHE A 6 4.43 -14.76 23.31
N GLY A 7 4.69 -13.46 23.51
CA GLY A 7 3.73 -12.40 23.19
C GLY A 7 3.35 -12.40 21.70
N PHE A 8 4.33 -12.57 20.80
CA PHE A 8 4.07 -12.68 19.37
C PHE A 8 3.28 -13.95 19.00
N ALA A 9 3.59 -15.07 19.64
CA ALA A 9 2.84 -16.32 19.45
C ALA A 9 1.37 -16.17 19.90
N ILE A 10 1.13 -15.54 21.06
CA ILE A 10 -0.22 -15.25 21.55
C ILE A 10 -0.94 -14.35 20.56
N LEU A 11 -0.28 -13.31 20.05
CA LEU A 11 -0.86 -12.41 19.05
C LEU A 11 -1.34 -13.17 17.80
N LEU A 12 -0.49 -14.06 17.27
CA LEU A 12 -0.87 -14.91 16.12
C LEU A 12 -2.05 -15.83 16.45
N VAL A 13 -2.08 -16.42 17.64
CA VAL A 13 -3.20 -17.26 18.10
C VAL A 13 -4.50 -16.45 18.16
N LEU A 14 -4.46 -15.24 18.74
CA LEU A 14 -5.63 -14.37 18.82
C LEU A 14 -6.17 -14.01 17.43
N ILE A 15 -5.29 -13.71 16.48
CA ILE A 15 -5.68 -13.33 15.12
C ILE A 15 -6.17 -14.56 14.33
N LEU A 16 -5.40 -15.66 14.29
CA LEU A 16 -5.65 -16.79 13.39
C LEU A 16 -6.72 -17.75 13.91
N ILE A 17 -6.73 -18.01 15.23
CA ILE A 17 -7.66 -18.97 15.84
C ILE A 17 -8.92 -18.27 16.31
N PHE A 18 -8.79 -17.19 17.10
CA PHE A 18 -9.92 -16.46 17.64
C PHE A 18 -10.51 -15.42 16.66
N ARG A 19 -9.86 -15.20 15.50
CA ARG A 19 -10.28 -14.22 14.50
C ARG A 19 -10.47 -12.81 15.07
N MET A 20 -9.71 -12.48 16.09
CA MET A 20 -9.77 -11.16 16.74
C MET A 20 -9.23 -10.10 15.75
N PRO A 21 -9.89 -8.94 15.62
CA PRO A 21 -9.36 -7.85 14.80
C PRO A 21 -7.96 -7.46 15.27
N ILE A 22 -7.04 -7.25 14.35
CA ILE A 22 -5.61 -7.03 14.61
C ILE A 22 -5.37 -5.91 15.60
N ALA A 23 -6.10 -4.80 15.48
CA ALA A 23 -6.04 -3.67 16.39
C ALA A 23 -6.20 -4.08 17.87
N PHE A 24 -7.25 -4.84 18.14
CA PHE A 24 -7.56 -5.30 19.50
C PHE A 24 -6.59 -6.39 19.98
N ALA A 25 -6.18 -7.29 19.08
CA ALA A 25 -5.21 -8.33 19.41
C ALA A 25 -3.87 -7.72 19.84
N MET A 26 -3.36 -6.75 19.06
CA MET A 26 -2.11 -6.04 19.36
C MET A 26 -2.23 -5.22 20.64
N GLY A 27 -3.30 -4.45 20.81
CA GLY A 27 -3.54 -3.68 22.03
C GLY A 27 -3.61 -4.56 23.28
N THR A 28 -4.35 -5.68 23.21
CA THR A 28 -4.50 -6.62 24.33
C THR A 28 -3.17 -7.26 24.70
N VAL A 29 -2.44 -7.80 23.71
CA VAL A 29 -1.13 -8.43 23.98
C VAL A 29 -0.13 -7.40 24.49
N GLY A 30 -0.15 -6.17 23.96
CA GLY A 30 0.71 -5.09 24.45
C GLY A 30 0.44 -4.72 25.92
N ILE A 31 -0.82 -4.50 26.29
CA ILE A 31 -1.21 -4.17 27.66
C ILE A 31 -0.88 -5.31 28.64
N VAL A 32 -1.28 -6.54 28.31
CA VAL A 32 -1.05 -7.71 29.16
C VAL A 32 0.43 -8.04 29.26
N GLY A 33 1.15 -7.98 28.13
CA GLY A 33 2.59 -8.24 28.08
C GLY A 33 3.39 -7.21 28.89
N PHE A 34 3.04 -5.92 28.80
CA PHE A 34 3.65 -4.87 29.61
C PHE A 34 3.36 -5.08 31.10
N GLY A 35 2.12 -5.43 31.45
CA GLY A 35 1.75 -5.78 32.83
C GLY A 35 2.57 -6.96 33.37
N TYR A 36 2.76 -7.99 32.56
CA TYR A 36 3.59 -9.13 32.94
C TYR A 36 5.06 -8.75 33.19
N LEU A 37 5.62 -7.89 32.35
CA LEU A 37 7.00 -7.38 32.53
C LEU A 37 7.18 -6.58 33.82
N GLN A 38 6.12 -5.89 34.28
CA GLN A 38 6.14 -5.19 35.57
C GLN A 38 5.93 -6.11 36.79
N GLY A 39 5.90 -7.43 36.60
CA GLY A 39 5.69 -8.39 37.66
C GLY A 39 4.24 -8.52 38.15
N LEU A 40 3.28 -8.08 37.33
CA LEU A 40 1.86 -8.27 37.60
C LEU A 40 1.49 -9.71 37.37
N SER A 41 1.03 -10.43 38.40
CA SER A 41 0.43 -11.74 38.26
C SER A 41 -1.10 -11.62 38.20
N PHE A 42 -1.76 -12.62 37.58
CA PHE A 42 -3.22 -12.62 37.50
C PHE A 42 -3.88 -12.74 38.89
N ASP A 43 -3.15 -13.25 39.88
CA ASP A 43 -3.62 -13.33 41.27
C ASP A 43 -3.79 -11.94 41.92
N ASN A 44 -3.12 -10.92 41.36
CA ASN A 44 -3.13 -9.53 41.86
C ASN A 44 -4.04 -8.61 41.00
N VAL A 45 -4.95 -9.13 40.20
CA VAL A 45 -5.86 -8.33 39.35
C VAL A 45 -6.67 -7.31 40.15
N LEU A 46 -6.96 -7.59 41.43
CA LEU A 46 -7.68 -6.70 42.34
C LEU A 46 -6.79 -5.66 43.02
N ASP A 47 -5.45 -5.76 42.93
CA ASP A 47 -4.49 -4.88 43.65
C ASP A 47 -4.16 -3.55 42.92
N PHE A 48 -4.95 -3.11 41.95
CA PHE A 48 -4.81 -1.83 41.21
C PHE A 48 -3.41 -1.58 40.59
N ARG A 49 -2.54 -2.57 40.48
CA ARG A 49 -1.20 -2.43 39.84
C ARG A 49 -1.25 -2.38 38.33
N TRP A 50 -2.43 -2.47 37.73
CA TRP A 50 -2.69 -2.28 36.29
C TRP A 50 -2.64 -0.83 35.85
N THR A 51 -2.44 0.12 36.77
CA THR A 51 -2.38 1.56 36.44
C THR A 51 -1.30 1.87 35.42
N GLY A 52 -0.10 1.26 35.53
CA GLY A 52 0.99 1.46 34.58
C GLY A 52 0.64 1.05 33.13
N PRO A 53 0.27 -0.21 32.88
CA PRO A 53 -0.15 -0.67 31.57
C PRO A 53 -1.35 0.08 30.97
N LEU A 54 -2.35 0.39 31.79
CA LEU A 54 -3.54 1.15 31.34
C LEU A 54 -3.21 2.62 31.09
N SER A 55 -2.33 3.25 31.88
CA SER A 55 -1.86 4.61 31.62
C SER A 55 -1.07 4.69 30.32
N LEU A 56 -0.20 3.72 30.06
CA LEU A 56 0.54 3.64 28.78
C LEU A 56 -0.43 3.56 27.61
N ALA A 57 -1.41 2.66 27.67
CA ALA A 57 -2.43 2.53 26.63
C ALA A 57 -3.26 3.82 26.47
N ALA A 58 -3.70 4.43 27.58
CA ALA A 58 -4.45 5.68 27.55
C ALA A 58 -3.64 6.84 26.95
N ASN A 59 -2.37 6.97 27.31
CA ASN A 59 -1.48 7.98 26.74
C ASN A 59 -1.31 7.76 25.23
N ARG A 60 -1.08 6.51 24.77
CA ARG A 60 -0.98 6.21 23.34
C ARG A 60 -2.26 6.55 22.56
N ILE A 61 -3.44 6.32 23.16
CA ILE A 61 -4.72 6.71 22.55
C ILE A 61 -4.82 8.23 22.43
N ILE A 62 -4.48 8.95 23.51
CA ILE A 62 -4.55 10.42 23.54
C ILE A 62 -3.53 11.02 22.58
N ASP A 63 -2.26 10.62 22.64
CA ASP A 63 -1.18 11.13 21.79
C ASP A 63 -1.50 10.92 20.32
N THR A 64 -1.92 9.69 19.95
CA THR A 64 -2.30 9.36 18.57
C THR A 64 -3.50 10.19 18.11
N SER A 65 -4.48 10.41 18.98
CA SER A 65 -5.69 11.18 18.63
C SER A 65 -5.42 12.67 18.46
N GLN A 66 -4.38 13.21 19.12
CA GLN A 66 -4.00 14.63 19.07
C GLN A 66 -2.87 14.93 18.09
N GLU A 67 -2.25 13.89 17.50
CA GLU A 67 -1.13 14.04 16.58
C GLU A 67 -1.58 14.72 15.27
N TYR A 68 -1.16 15.97 15.07
CA TYR A 68 -1.52 16.75 13.88
C TYR A 68 -1.09 16.07 12.57
N GLY A 69 0.07 15.42 12.57
CA GLY A 69 0.61 14.71 11.40
C GLY A 69 -0.33 13.61 10.88
N LEU A 70 -1.15 13.02 11.76
CA LEU A 70 -2.11 11.98 11.39
C LEU A 70 -3.34 12.52 10.63
N SER A 71 -3.59 13.84 10.66
CA SER A 71 -4.67 14.47 9.88
C SER A 71 -4.53 14.27 8.36
N VAL A 72 -3.33 14.01 7.90
CA VAL A 72 -3.02 13.73 6.51
C VAL A 72 -3.74 12.47 5.99
N ILE A 73 -3.96 11.46 6.85
CA ILE A 73 -4.59 10.19 6.48
C ILE A 73 -6.06 10.38 6.04
N PRO A 74 -6.96 10.94 6.89
CA PRO A 74 -8.35 11.16 6.48
C PRO A 74 -8.47 12.07 5.26
N LEU A 75 -7.60 13.06 5.12
CA LEU A 75 -7.63 13.97 3.99
C LEU A 75 -7.25 13.29 2.66
N PHE A 76 -6.22 12.45 2.62
CA PHE A 76 -5.90 11.67 1.41
C PHE A 76 -6.97 10.62 1.09
N ILE A 77 -7.54 9.95 2.10
CA ILE A 77 -8.67 9.03 1.89
C ILE A 77 -9.87 9.78 1.31
N LEU A 78 -10.19 10.96 1.84
CA LEU A 78 -11.28 11.79 1.35
C LEU A 78 -11.03 12.24 -0.10
N MET A 79 -9.80 12.64 -0.42
CA MET A 79 -9.38 12.95 -1.79
C MET A 79 -9.65 11.77 -2.72
N GLY A 80 -9.22 10.55 -2.36
CA GLY A 80 -9.42 9.33 -3.13
C GLY A 80 -10.92 9.00 -3.33
N ASN A 81 -11.73 9.20 -2.29
CA ASN A 81 -13.18 8.99 -2.36
C ASN A 81 -13.84 9.96 -3.34
N PHE A 82 -13.51 11.26 -3.31
CA PHE A 82 -14.05 12.23 -4.26
C PHE A 82 -13.60 11.96 -5.70
N VAL A 83 -12.34 11.59 -5.91
CA VAL A 83 -11.80 11.20 -7.22
C VAL A 83 -12.54 9.97 -7.79
N THR A 84 -12.83 9.00 -6.94
CA THR A 84 -13.59 7.80 -7.33
C THR A 84 -15.03 8.17 -7.72
N LYS A 85 -15.71 8.99 -6.93
CA LYS A 85 -17.08 9.44 -7.22
C LYS A 85 -17.15 10.34 -8.48
N ALA A 86 -16.08 11.06 -8.80
CA ALA A 86 -15.94 11.85 -10.03
C ALA A 86 -15.73 11.00 -11.30
N ASN A 87 -15.70 9.65 -11.20
CA ASN A 87 -15.46 8.71 -12.30
C ASN A 87 -14.16 8.94 -13.07
N LEU A 88 -13.13 9.43 -12.35
CA LEU A 88 -11.83 9.77 -12.97
C LEU A 88 -11.05 8.52 -13.39
N SER A 89 -11.32 7.35 -12.78
CA SER A 89 -10.74 6.06 -13.16
C SER A 89 -11.08 5.67 -14.61
N GLY A 90 -12.34 5.87 -15.01
CA GLY A 90 -12.78 5.60 -16.38
C GLY A 90 -12.09 6.50 -17.42
N GLU A 91 -11.79 7.76 -17.06
CA GLU A 91 -11.09 8.67 -17.95
C GLU A 91 -9.60 8.37 -18.07
N LEU A 92 -8.94 8.01 -16.97
CA LEU A 92 -7.57 7.51 -17.01
C LEU A 92 -7.43 6.25 -17.88
N TYR A 93 -8.40 5.34 -17.79
CA TYR A 93 -8.42 4.19 -18.68
C TYR A 93 -8.64 4.59 -20.15
N LYS A 94 -9.59 5.48 -20.44
CA LYS A 94 -9.87 5.94 -21.82
C LYS A 94 -8.65 6.63 -22.45
N VAL A 95 -7.95 7.51 -21.73
CA VAL A 95 -6.74 8.14 -22.26
C VAL A 95 -5.64 7.11 -22.49
N SER A 96 -5.37 6.24 -21.53
CA SER A 96 -4.38 5.18 -21.68
C SER A 96 -4.67 4.27 -22.87
N ASN A 97 -5.95 3.90 -23.05
CA ASN A 97 -6.41 3.11 -24.20
C ASN A 97 -6.26 3.86 -25.53
N ALA A 98 -6.57 5.14 -25.60
CA ALA A 98 -6.43 5.94 -26.84
C ALA A 98 -4.98 6.00 -27.34
N PHE A 99 -4.00 5.96 -26.41
CA PHE A 99 -2.58 5.97 -26.78
C PHE A 99 -1.98 4.59 -27.02
N MET A 100 -2.43 3.57 -26.30
CA MET A 100 -1.80 2.24 -26.28
C MET A 100 -2.66 1.12 -26.88
N GLY A 101 -3.99 1.28 -26.95
CA GLY A 101 -4.93 0.22 -27.29
C GLY A 101 -4.74 -0.42 -28.67
N HIS A 102 -4.19 0.32 -29.63
CA HIS A 102 -3.93 -0.15 -30.99
C HIS A 102 -2.78 -1.19 -31.08
N ARG A 103 -2.01 -1.37 -30.00
CA ARG A 103 -0.92 -2.36 -29.95
C ARG A 103 -1.45 -3.71 -29.50
N LYS A 104 -0.80 -4.80 -29.91
CA LYS A 104 -1.08 -6.13 -29.34
C LYS A 104 -0.80 -6.10 -27.84
N GLY A 105 -1.77 -6.50 -27.01
CA GLY A 105 -1.73 -6.35 -25.56
C GLY A 105 -2.03 -4.92 -25.07
N GLY A 106 -2.41 -4.01 -25.97
CA GLY A 106 -2.53 -2.59 -25.67
C GLY A 106 -3.55 -2.24 -24.59
N LEU A 107 -4.70 -2.98 -24.51
CA LEU A 107 -5.68 -2.74 -23.46
C LEU A 107 -5.15 -3.17 -22.06
N ALA A 108 -4.40 -4.28 -21.99
CA ALA A 108 -3.77 -4.70 -20.75
C ALA A 108 -2.68 -3.70 -20.31
N MET A 109 -1.87 -3.18 -21.25
CA MET A 109 -0.90 -2.12 -20.98
C MET A 109 -1.60 -0.84 -20.52
N ALA A 110 -2.68 -0.44 -21.19
CA ALA A 110 -3.51 0.72 -20.82
C ALA A 110 -4.11 0.57 -19.42
N THR A 111 -4.52 -0.65 -19.06
CA THR A 111 -5.01 -0.97 -17.71
C THR A 111 -3.93 -0.74 -16.66
N ILE A 112 -2.69 -1.20 -16.89
CA ILE A 112 -1.57 -1.02 -15.95
C ILE A 112 -1.28 0.46 -15.72
N VAL A 113 -1.17 1.24 -16.81
CA VAL A 113 -0.92 2.69 -16.72
C VAL A 113 -2.08 3.41 -16.03
N ALA A 114 -3.33 3.05 -16.36
CA ALA A 114 -4.50 3.62 -15.72
C ALA A 114 -4.61 3.25 -14.23
N CYS A 115 -4.27 2.00 -13.88
CA CYS A 115 -4.17 1.57 -12.48
C CYS A 115 -3.11 2.38 -11.73
N GLY A 116 -1.90 2.50 -12.25
CA GLY A 116 -0.84 3.28 -11.63
C GLY A 116 -1.26 4.74 -11.39
N GLY A 117 -1.86 5.40 -12.39
CA GLY A 117 -2.33 6.77 -12.25
C GLY A 117 -3.53 6.93 -11.30
N PHE A 118 -4.48 5.98 -11.31
CA PHE A 118 -5.64 6.03 -10.42
C PHE A 118 -5.28 5.67 -8.98
N SER A 119 -4.46 4.65 -8.80
CA SER A 119 -4.06 4.20 -7.46
C SER A 119 -3.18 5.23 -6.75
N ALA A 120 -2.37 5.99 -7.48
CA ALA A 120 -1.61 7.11 -6.93
C ALA A 120 -2.50 8.14 -6.20
N ILE A 121 -3.78 8.26 -6.60
CA ILE A 121 -4.72 9.20 -5.99
C ILE A 121 -5.64 8.48 -4.99
N CYS A 122 -5.99 7.23 -5.27
CA CYS A 122 -6.88 6.42 -4.42
C CYS A 122 -6.16 5.87 -3.17
N GLY A 123 -4.85 5.61 -3.26
CA GLY A 123 -4.03 5.09 -2.15
C GLY A 123 -4.38 3.66 -1.68
N SER A 124 -5.24 2.93 -2.40
CA SER A 124 -5.70 1.58 -2.02
C SER A 124 -5.68 0.63 -3.21
N SER A 125 -4.90 -0.44 -3.10
CA SER A 125 -4.81 -1.49 -4.12
C SER A 125 -6.13 -2.25 -4.27
N LEU A 126 -6.80 -2.56 -3.16
CA LEU A 126 -8.06 -3.31 -3.16
C LEU A 126 -9.19 -2.50 -3.81
N ALA A 127 -9.31 -1.21 -3.47
CA ALA A 127 -10.30 -0.32 -4.08
C ALA A 127 -10.02 -0.11 -5.58
N THR A 128 -8.75 0.02 -5.96
CA THR A 128 -8.33 0.12 -7.36
C THR A 128 -8.66 -1.14 -8.13
N SER A 129 -8.35 -2.33 -7.59
CA SER A 129 -8.71 -3.63 -8.20
C SER A 129 -10.20 -3.73 -8.48
N ALA A 130 -11.03 -3.43 -7.47
CA ALA A 130 -12.49 -3.50 -7.58
C ALA A 130 -13.05 -2.50 -8.61
N THR A 131 -12.51 -1.28 -8.63
CA THR A 131 -12.96 -0.24 -9.56
C THR A 131 -12.51 -0.53 -10.99
N MET A 132 -11.24 -0.88 -11.17
CA MET A 132 -10.69 -1.14 -12.50
C MET A 132 -11.23 -2.45 -13.10
N ALA A 133 -11.64 -3.43 -12.28
CA ALA A 133 -12.37 -4.59 -12.78
C ALA A 133 -13.65 -4.19 -13.53
N LYS A 134 -14.40 -3.23 -13.02
CA LYS A 134 -15.62 -2.73 -13.65
C LYS A 134 -15.36 -1.87 -14.90
N VAL A 135 -14.21 -1.18 -14.94
CA VAL A 135 -13.86 -0.25 -16.02
C VAL A 135 -13.13 -0.96 -17.17
N ALA A 136 -12.14 -1.81 -16.85
CA ALA A 136 -11.24 -2.37 -17.85
C ALA A 136 -11.67 -3.76 -18.36
N MET A 137 -12.32 -4.58 -17.53
CA MET A 137 -12.70 -5.95 -17.94
C MET A 137 -13.70 -5.99 -19.12
N PRO A 138 -14.79 -5.18 -19.13
CA PRO A 138 -15.74 -5.23 -20.23
C PRO A 138 -15.12 -4.91 -21.61
N PRO A 139 -14.36 -3.82 -21.80
CA PRO A 139 -13.73 -3.55 -23.08
C PRO A 139 -12.68 -4.61 -23.45
N MET A 140 -11.89 -5.15 -22.51
CA MET A 140 -10.95 -6.21 -22.82
C MET A 140 -11.64 -7.48 -23.33
N ARG A 141 -12.75 -7.89 -22.69
CA ARG A 141 -13.58 -9.02 -23.18
C ARG A 141 -14.18 -8.75 -24.55
N LYS A 142 -14.69 -7.53 -24.80
CA LYS A 142 -15.22 -7.13 -26.09
C LYS A 142 -14.21 -7.31 -27.23
N TYR A 143 -12.93 -7.05 -26.95
CA TYR A 143 -11.84 -7.24 -27.92
C TYR A 143 -11.22 -8.64 -27.89
N GLY A 144 -11.80 -9.61 -27.17
CA GLY A 144 -11.37 -11.00 -27.16
C GLY A 144 -10.11 -11.30 -26.32
N TYR A 145 -9.82 -10.47 -25.34
CA TYR A 145 -8.73 -10.76 -24.38
C TYR A 145 -9.06 -12.00 -23.55
N SER A 146 -8.03 -12.82 -23.27
CA SER A 146 -8.19 -13.89 -22.30
C SER A 146 -8.46 -13.33 -20.90
N ASP A 147 -9.38 -13.94 -20.16
CA ASP A 147 -9.71 -13.53 -18.79
C ASP A 147 -8.48 -13.57 -17.86
N GLY A 148 -7.54 -14.50 -18.11
CA GLY A 148 -6.30 -14.60 -17.36
C GLY A 148 -5.41 -13.37 -17.51
N LEU A 149 -5.15 -12.89 -18.74
CA LEU A 149 -4.35 -11.69 -18.98
C LEU A 149 -5.09 -10.43 -18.52
N ALA A 150 -6.38 -10.35 -18.78
CA ALA A 150 -7.20 -9.20 -18.43
C ALA A 150 -7.26 -9.01 -16.91
N SER A 151 -7.65 -10.05 -16.16
CA SER A 151 -7.72 -9.98 -14.70
C SER A 151 -6.36 -9.83 -14.04
N ALA A 152 -5.32 -10.49 -14.54
CA ALA A 152 -3.97 -10.37 -14.01
C ALA A 152 -3.39 -8.96 -14.19
N SER A 153 -3.65 -8.28 -15.32
CA SER A 153 -3.20 -6.90 -15.53
C SER A 153 -3.90 -5.91 -14.59
N ILE A 154 -5.15 -6.19 -14.20
CA ILE A 154 -5.87 -5.41 -13.19
C ILE A 154 -5.28 -5.70 -11.79
N ALA A 155 -5.09 -6.98 -11.43
CA ALA A 155 -4.57 -7.37 -10.12
C ALA A 155 -3.18 -6.78 -9.88
N ALA A 156 -2.26 -6.98 -10.81
CA ALA A 156 -0.89 -6.48 -10.71
C ALA A 156 -0.84 -4.95 -10.81
N GLY A 157 -1.54 -4.35 -11.79
CA GLY A 157 -1.54 -2.89 -11.96
C GLY A 157 -2.06 -2.13 -10.74
N SER A 158 -3.02 -2.71 -10.02
CA SER A 158 -3.59 -2.06 -8.83
C SER A 158 -2.67 -2.08 -7.60
N THR A 159 -1.66 -2.95 -7.53
CA THR A 159 -0.69 -2.92 -6.43
C THR A 159 0.19 -1.67 -6.48
N LEU A 160 0.50 -1.17 -7.67
CA LEU A 160 1.38 0.00 -7.87
C LEU A 160 0.97 1.26 -7.10
N GLY A 161 -0.30 1.39 -6.75
CA GLY A 161 -0.80 2.55 -6.04
C GLY A 161 -0.47 2.62 -4.57
N ILE A 162 0.08 1.56 -4.02
CA ILE A 162 0.58 1.58 -2.65
C ILE A 162 1.97 2.24 -2.60
N LEU A 163 2.70 2.19 -3.72
CA LEU A 163 4.05 2.72 -3.82
C LEU A 163 4.10 4.12 -4.45
N ILE A 164 3.27 4.37 -5.49
CA ILE A 164 3.24 5.67 -6.18
C ILE A 164 2.55 6.71 -5.28
N PRO A 165 3.22 7.82 -4.90
CA PRO A 165 2.64 8.82 -4.01
C PRO A 165 1.44 9.57 -4.62
N PRO A 166 0.54 10.07 -3.74
CA PRO A 166 0.54 9.95 -2.28
C PRO A 166 0.09 8.56 -1.81
N SER A 167 0.86 7.96 -0.93
CA SER A 167 0.67 6.60 -0.42
C SER A 167 0.38 6.60 1.07
N VAL A 168 -0.78 6.07 1.47
CA VAL A 168 -1.13 5.90 2.90
C VAL A 168 -0.16 4.93 3.58
N ILE A 169 0.32 3.92 2.87
CA ILE A 169 1.25 2.93 3.39
C ILE A 169 2.63 3.53 3.69
N LEU A 170 3.20 4.30 2.74
CA LEU A 170 4.46 5.02 2.96
C LEU A 170 4.35 6.05 4.08
N LEU A 171 3.19 6.69 4.19
CA LEU A 171 2.90 7.64 5.26
C LEU A 171 2.89 6.95 6.62
N MET A 172 2.20 5.81 6.75
CA MET A 172 2.17 5.03 8.00
C MET A 172 3.56 4.52 8.36
N TYR A 173 4.34 4.05 7.37
CA TYR A 173 5.73 3.68 7.59
C TYR A 173 6.56 4.86 8.12
N GLY A 174 6.44 6.04 7.50
CA GLY A 174 7.15 7.25 7.94
C GLY A 174 6.83 7.67 9.36
N LEU A 175 5.56 7.56 9.77
CA LEU A 175 5.12 7.86 11.12
C LEU A 175 5.67 6.86 12.15
N LEU A 176 5.72 5.55 11.82
CA LEU A 176 6.24 4.53 12.72
C LEU A 176 7.77 4.60 12.89
N THR A 177 8.48 5.04 11.87
CA THR A 177 9.94 5.07 11.84
C THR A 177 10.51 6.48 12.04
N GLU A 178 9.64 7.47 12.26
CA GLU A 178 9.99 8.89 12.35
C GLU A 178 10.80 9.38 11.14
N THR A 179 10.54 8.76 9.96
CA THR A 179 11.23 9.10 8.72
C THR A 179 10.45 10.16 7.93
N SER A 180 11.16 11.01 7.21
CA SER A 180 10.58 12.10 6.42
C SER A 180 9.59 11.57 5.37
N ILE A 181 8.31 11.94 5.50
CA ILE A 181 7.25 11.57 4.55
C ILE A 181 7.56 12.13 3.15
N ARG A 182 8.18 13.31 3.05
CA ARG A 182 8.57 13.92 1.77
C ARG A 182 9.62 13.07 1.06
N GLU A 183 10.63 12.60 1.79
CA GLU A 183 11.67 11.71 1.26
C GLU A 183 11.09 10.36 0.85
N LEU A 184 10.21 9.77 1.66
CA LEU A 184 9.53 8.52 1.33
C LEU A 184 8.67 8.62 0.05
N PHE A 185 7.95 9.73 -0.11
CA PHE A 185 7.17 9.96 -1.32
C PHE A 185 8.07 10.15 -2.54
N ALA A 186 9.17 10.89 -2.41
CA ALA A 186 10.16 11.00 -3.48
C ALA A 186 10.77 9.62 -3.82
N ALA A 187 11.13 8.84 -2.80
CA ALA A 187 11.72 7.51 -2.97
C ALA A 187 10.79 6.50 -3.65
N GLY A 188 9.46 6.60 -3.43
CA GLY A 188 8.47 5.70 -4.04
C GLY A 188 8.23 5.95 -5.52
N PHE A 189 8.53 7.14 -6.03
CA PHE A 189 8.17 7.53 -7.38
C PHE A 189 8.92 6.73 -8.47
N LEU A 190 10.25 6.67 -8.42
CA LEU A 190 11.05 5.95 -9.42
C LEU A 190 10.82 4.43 -9.38
N PRO A 191 10.80 3.76 -8.21
CA PRO A 191 10.41 2.35 -8.11
C PRO A 191 9.01 2.06 -8.62
N GLY A 192 8.05 2.98 -8.43
CA GLY A 192 6.70 2.89 -8.97
C GLY A 192 6.67 2.94 -10.50
N LEU A 193 7.40 3.90 -11.10
CA LEU A 193 7.56 3.98 -12.56
C LEU A 193 8.27 2.75 -13.13
N LEU A 194 9.30 2.25 -12.44
CA LEU A 194 9.99 1.02 -12.82
C LEU A 194 9.01 -0.17 -12.82
N GLY A 195 8.13 -0.26 -11.83
CA GLY A 195 7.05 -1.27 -11.77
C GLY A 195 6.12 -1.19 -12.98
N ILE A 196 5.64 0.01 -13.34
CA ILE A 196 4.85 0.20 -14.56
C ILE A 196 5.61 -0.31 -15.78
N LEU A 197 6.86 0.10 -15.97
CA LEU A 197 7.67 -0.30 -17.13
C LEU A 197 7.86 -1.81 -17.20
N LEU A 198 8.21 -2.45 -16.10
CA LEU A 198 8.40 -3.91 -16.04
C LEU A 198 7.09 -4.66 -16.31
N TYR A 199 5.95 -4.16 -15.83
CA TYR A 199 4.65 -4.75 -16.14
C TYR A 199 4.26 -4.58 -17.62
N LEU A 200 4.59 -3.45 -18.24
CA LEU A 200 4.41 -3.28 -19.69
C LEU A 200 5.26 -4.30 -20.49
N VAL A 201 6.50 -4.54 -20.03
CA VAL A 201 7.38 -5.57 -20.61
C VAL A 201 6.78 -6.96 -20.40
N ALA A 202 6.24 -7.26 -19.21
CA ALA A 202 5.57 -8.54 -18.93
C ALA A 202 4.37 -8.78 -19.85
N VAL A 203 3.50 -7.78 -20.06
CA VAL A 203 2.39 -7.88 -21.04
C VAL A 203 2.94 -8.12 -22.44
N ARG A 204 3.97 -7.37 -22.85
CA ARG A 204 4.59 -7.51 -24.16
C ARG A 204 5.15 -8.91 -24.38
N TYR A 205 5.80 -9.48 -23.37
CA TYR A 205 6.31 -10.85 -23.39
C TYR A 205 5.17 -11.89 -23.52
N VAL A 206 4.11 -11.76 -22.72
CA VAL A 206 2.95 -12.68 -22.78
C VAL A 206 2.33 -12.68 -24.16
N VAL A 207 2.08 -11.49 -24.73
CA VAL A 207 1.42 -11.38 -26.04
C VAL A 207 2.37 -11.73 -27.21
N TRP A 208 3.68 -11.58 -27.02
CA TRP A 208 4.64 -12.09 -27.99
C TRP A 208 4.63 -13.62 -28.05
N ARG A 209 4.50 -14.29 -26.91
CA ARG A 209 4.45 -15.74 -26.80
C ARG A 209 3.07 -16.31 -27.17
N HIS A 210 2.01 -15.57 -26.87
CA HIS A 210 0.62 -15.94 -27.05
C HIS A 210 -0.20 -14.78 -27.62
N PRO A 211 -0.10 -14.51 -28.94
CA PRO A 211 -0.77 -13.36 -29.57
C PRO A 211 -2.29 -13.35 -29.43
N GLU A 212 -2.88 -14.52 -29.29
CA GLU A 212 -4.32 -14.72 -29.12
C GLU A 212 -4.87 -14.21 -27.79
N LYS A 213 -4.01 -14.09 -26.77
CA LYS A 213 -4.45 -13.65 -25.42
C LYS A 213 -4.71 -12.14 -25.32
N GLY A 214 -4.13 -11.35 -26.23
CA GLY A 214 -4.22 -9.89 -26.19
C GLY A 214 -4.27 -9.27 -27.58
N PRO A 215 -5.38 -9.39 -28.30
CA PRO A 215 -5.54 -8.76 -29.62
C PRO A 215 -5.45 -7.24 -29.54
N SER A 216 -5.16 -6.60 -30.68
CA SER A 216 -5.13 -5.14 -30.78
C SER A 216 -6.53 -4.57 -30.92
N ALA A 217 -6.77 -3.40 -30.31
CA ALA A 217 -7.97 -2.61 -30.56
C ALA A 217 -7.77 -1.63 -31.74
N GLU A 218 -8.81 -0.93 -32.08
CA GLU A 218 -8.77 0.11 -33.10
C GLU A 218 -7.86 1.28 -32.69
N ARG A 219 -7.24 1.89 -33.69
CA ARG A 219 -6.34 3.04 -33.44
C ARG A 219 -7.16 4.31 -33.33
N ALA A 220 -7.18 4.91 -32.14
CA ALA A 220 -7.79 6.23 -31.96
C ALA A 220 -7.12 7.29 -32.86
N ASN A 221 -7.91 8.16 -33.45
CA ASN A 221 -7.41 9.26 -34.24
C ASN A 221 -6.81 10.36 -33.34
N PHE A 222 -6.15 11.35 -33.94
CA PHE A 222 -5.49 12.41 -33.17
C PHE A 222 -6.50 13.25 -32.37
N ALA A 223 -7.66 13.54 -32.93
CA ALA A 223 -8.71 14.30 -32.26
C ALA A 223 -9.24 13.57 -31.03
N GLU A 224 -9.49 12.26 -31.15
CA GLU A 224 -9.93 11.42 -30.02
C GLU A 224 -8.90 11.36 -28.90
N ARG A 225 -7.61 11.30 -29.23
CA ARG A 225 -6.53 11.37 -28.24
C ARG A 225 -6.49 12.70 -27.50
N MET A 226 -6.66 13.81 -28.22
CA MET A 226 -6.70 15.14 -27.61
C MET A 226 -7.92 15.33 -26.73
N VAL A 227 -9.08 14.82 -27.13
CA VAL A 227 -10.30 14.83 -26.31
C VAL A 227 -10.10 14.00 -25.04
N ALA A 228 -9.52 12.78 -25.17
CA ALA A 228 -9.24 11.94 -24.01
C ALA A 228 -8.26 12.62 -23.05
N LEU A 229 -7.18 13.24 -23.57
CA LEU A 229 -6.21 13.98 -22.77
C LEU A 229 -6.84 15.20 -22.07
N LYS A 230 -7.74 15.88 -22.75
CA LYS A 230 -8.49 17.00 -22.19
C LYS A 230 -9.38 16.57 -21.01
N ASN A 231 -9.96 15.38 -21.07
CA ASN A 231 -10.84 14.89 -20.01
C ASN A 231 -10.10 14.52 -18.72
N VAL A 232 -8.81 14.16 -18.82
CA VAL A 232 -8.00 13.74 -17.66
C VAL A 232 -7.27 14.91 -16.98
N TRP A 233 -7.44 16.16 -17.49
CA TRP A 233 -6.75 17.34 -16.98
C TRP A 233 -6.87 17.51 -15.46
N GLY A 234 -8.06 17.23 -14.91
CA GLY A 234 -8.33 17.41 -13.48
C GLY A 234 -7.50 16.48 -12.61
N VAL A 235 -7.31 15.23 -13.03
CA VAL A 235 -6.44 14.25 -12.34
C VAL A 235 -4.99 14.72 -12.39
N LEU A 236 -4.52 15.11 -13.57
CA LEU A 236 -3.14 15.58 -13.76
C LEU A 236 -2.88 16.87 -12.97
N ALA A 237 -3.81 17.82 -13.00
CA ALA A 237 -3.70 19.06 -12.23
C ALA A 237 -3.64 18.77 -10.72
N LEU A 238 -4.53 17.90 -10.22
CA LEU A 238 -4.56 17.52 -8.81
C LEU A 238 -3.25 16.87 -8.39
N PHE A 239 -2.76 15.90 -9.17
CA PHE A 239 -1.49 15.23 -8.90
C PHE A 239 -0.32 16.23 -8.90
N LEU A 240 -0.23 17.09 -9.91
CA LEU A 240 0.85 18.07 -10.03
C LEU A 240 0.83 19.10 -8.89
N ILE A 241 -0.36 19.57 -8.49
CA ILE A 241 -0.49 20.53 -7.38
C ILE A 241 -0.08 19.86 -6.06
N VAL A 242 -0.60 18.67 -5.76
CA VAL A 242 -0.32 17.96 -4.51
C VAL A 242 1.14 17.55 -4.44
N MET A 243 1.62 16.78 -5.42
CA MET A 243 2.98 16.24 -5.40
C MET A 243 4.03 17.30 -5.69
N GLY A 244 3.76 18.19 -6.65
CA GLY A 244 4.64 19.33 -6.92
C GLY A 244 4.77 20.25 -5.71
N GLY A 245 3.66 20.53 -5.01
CA GLY A 245 3.67 21.32 -3.78
C GLY A 245 4.48 20.69 -2.67
N ILE A 246 4.40 19.37 -2.49
CA ILE A 246 5.21 18.62 -1.51
C ILE A 246 6.70 18.63 -1.90
N TYR A 247 7.03 18.33 -3.16
CA TYR A 247 8.43 18.22 -3.61
C TYR A 247 9.15 19.56 -3.64
N LEU A 248 8.45 20.64 -4.01
CA LEU A 248 9.00 22.00 -3.99
C LEU A 248 9.01 22.61 -2.58
N GLY A 249 8.47 21.94 -1.57
CA GLY A 249 8.40 22.43 -0.21
C GLY A 249 7.38 23.55 0.03
N VAL A 250 6.47 23.78 -0.93
CA VAL A 250 5.37 24.78 -0.82
C VAL A 250 4.34 24.33 0.22
N PHE A 251 4.08 23.02 0.28
CA PHE A 251 3.13 22.41 1.21
C PHE A 251 3.81 21.35 2.08
N THR A 252 3.42 21.29 3.33
CA THR A 252 3.60 20.09 4.15
C THR A 252 2.70 18.95 3.63
N PRO A 253 2.96 17.69 3.94
CA PRO A 253 2.08 16.58 3.55
C PRO A 253 0.62 16.77 4.00
N SER A 254 0.37 17.34 5.19
CA SER A 254 -0.97 17.61 5.71
C SER A 254 -1.69 18.72 4.95
N GLU A 255 -1.00 19.82 4.65
CA GLU A 255 -1.53 20.89 3.82
C GLU A 255 -1.83 20.41 2.41
N ALA A 256 -0.90 19.65 1.80
CA ALA A 256 -1.09 19.07 0.47
C ALA A 256 -2.31 18.12 0.42
N ALA A 257 -2.53 17.33 1.48
CA ALA A 257 -3.71 16.47 1.58
C ALA A 257 -5.01 17.29 1.67
N GLY A 258 -5.00 18.40 2.42
CA GLY A 258 -6.13 19.33 2.48
C GLY A 258 -6.43 20.00 1.13
N VAL A 259 -5.40 20.50 0.45
CA VAL A 259 -5.49 21.06 -0.91
C VAL A 259 -5.99 19.99 -1.90
N GLY A 260 -5.47 18.76 -1.77
CA GLY A 260 -5.88 17.61 -2.58
C GLY A 260 -7.35 17.25 -2.39
N ALA A 261 -7.82 17.13 -1.15
CA ALA A 261 -9.22 16.84 -0.83
C ALA A 261 -10.17 17.95 -1.33
N GLY A 262 -9.81 19.22 -1.09
CA GLY A 262 -10.58 20.36 -1.57
C GLY A 262 -10.60 20.45 -3.10
N GLY A 263 -9.44 20.24 -3.76
CA GLY A 263 -9.33 20.20 -5.22
C GLY A 263 -10.14 19.06 -5.84
N ALA A 264 -10.10 17.86 -5.27
CA ALA A 264 -10.89 16.72 -5.71
C ALA A 264 -12.40 16.98 -5.56
N PHE A 265 -12.82 17.60 -4.45
CA PHE A 265 -14.20 18.03 -4.24
C PHE A 265 -14.64 19.03 -5.31
N LEU A 266 -13.82 20.07 -5.58
CA LEU A 266 -14.13 21.08 -6.60
C LEU A 266 -14.22 20.47 -8.00
N ILE A 267 -13.31 19.57 -8.38
CA ILE A 267 -13.36 18.88 -9.66
C ILE A 267 -14.63 18.04 -9.78
N ALA A 268 -14.99 17.30 -8.73
CA ALA A 268 -16.20 16.50 -8.71
C ALA A 268 -17.48 17.36 -8.76
N LEU A 269 -17.47 18.54 -8.13
CA LEU A 269 -18.55 19.52 -8.20
C LEU A 269 -18.69 20.11 -9.62
N MET A 270 -17.58 20.54 -10.25
CA MET A 270 -17.59 21.05 -11.63
C MET A 270 -18.10 20.03 -12.63
N ARG A 271 -17.88 18.75 -12.39
CA ARG A 271 -18.36 17.63 -13.20
C ARG A 271 -19.81 17.25 -12.91
N LYS A 272 -20.46 17.93 -11.96
CA LYS A 272 -21.84 17.64 -11.53
C LYS A 272 -22.03 16.19 -11.10
N SER A 273 -20.98 15.56 -10.58
CA SER A 273 -20.98 14.17 -10.08
C SER A 273 -21.31 14.07 -8.60
N LEU A 274 -21.36 15.21 -7.88
CA LEU A 274 -21.68 15.28 -6.47
C LEU A 274 -23.16 15.58 -6.25
N THR A 275 -23.80 14.69 -5.50
CA THR A 275 -25.08 14.92 -4.82
C THR A 275 -24.82 15.00 -3.33
N VAL A 276 -25.76 15.55 -2.55
CA VAL A 276 -25.65 15.56 -1.08
C VAL A 276 -25.44 14.15 -0.55
N GLU A 277 -26.11 13.17 -1.12
CA GLU A 277 -25.98 11.76 -0.77
C GLU A 277 -24.57 11.22 -1.05
N THR A 278 -24.00 11.52 -2.23
CA THR A 278 -22.64 11.07 -2.57
C THR A 278 -21.57 11.70 -1.69
N VAL A 279 -21.73 12.97 -1.30
CA VAL A 279 -20.82 13.64 -0.36
C VAL A 279 -20.93 12.98 1.02
N PHE A 280 -22.14 12.75 1.49
CA PHE A 280 -22.37 12.10 2.80
C PHE A 280 -21.78 10.70 2.85
N HIS A 281 -21.96 9.89 1.80
CA HIS A 281 -21.33 8.59 1.67
C HIS A 281 -19.79 8.68 1.63
N ALA A 282 -19.22 9.64 0.92
CA ALA A 282 -17.76 9.82 0.89
C ALA A 282 -17.21 10.16 2.27
N LEU A 283 -17.91 11.01 3.04
CA LEU A 283 -17.54 11.35 4.42
C LEU A 283 -17.65 10.15 5.38
N ILE A 284 -18.71 9.36 5.27
CA ILE A 284 -18.90 8.14 6.10
C ILE A 284 -17.81 7.12 5.77
N ASP A 285 -17.54 6.86 4.48
CA ASP A 285 -16.54 5.90 4.05
C ASP A 285 -15.14 6.34 4.52
N THR A 286 -14.85 7.65 4.44
CA THR A 286 -13.62 8.24 4.97
C THR A 286 -13.52 8.06 6.48
N GLY A 287 -14.57 8.40 7.22
CA GLY A 287 -14.59 8.26 8.68
C GLY A 287 -14.42 6.82 9.14
N ARG A 288 -15.11 5.88 8.48
CA ARG A 288 -14.98 4.44 8.77
C ARG A 288 -13.57 3.92 8.52
N THR A 289 -13.00 4.26 7.38
CA THR A 289 -11.63 3.83 7.01
C THR A 289 -10.61 4.45 7.97
N THR A 290 -10.73 5.74 8.26
CA THR A 290 -9.86 6.44 9.21
C THR A 290 -9.92 5.83 10.61
N ALA A 291 -11.12 5.57 11.13
CA ALA A 291 -11.29 4.96 12.45
C ALA A 291 -10.67 3.56 12.51
N MET A 292 -10.82 2.76 11.45
CA MET A 292 -10.18 1.45 11.35
C MET A 292 -8.64 1.59 11.39
N LEU A 293 -8.07 2.49 10.58
CA LEU A 293 -6.62 2.71 10.51
C LEU A 293 -6.04 3.21 11.85
N PHE A 294 -6.71 4.15 12.50
CA PHE A 294 -6.27 4.67 13.79
C PHE A 294 -6.36 3.61 14.89
N SER A 295 -7.40 2.79 14.87
CA SER A 295 -7.51 1.66 15.81
C SER A 295 -6.35 0.68 15.67
N VAL A 296 -5.96 0.36 14.41
CA VAL A 296 -4.82 -0.54 14.14
C VAL A 296 -3.51 0.12 14.55
N LEU A 297 -3.33 1.41 14.25
CA LEU A 297 -2.13 2.17 14.63
C LEU A 297 -1.95 2.22 16.16
N ILE A 298 -3.01 2.55 16.90
CA ILE A 298 -2.98 2.59 18.36
C ILE A 298 -2.60 1.21 18.93
N GLY A 299 -3.24 0.14 18.43
CA GLY A 299 -2.91 -1.23 18.83
C GLY A 299 -1.44 -1.57 18.54
N ALA A 300 -0.94 -1.16 17.36
CA ALA A 300 0.45 -1.37 16.95
C ALA A 300 1.44 -0.62 17.84
N LEU A 301 1.16 0.63 18.21
CA LEU A 301 2.02 1.42 19.07
C LEU A 301 2.09 0.82 20.48
N ILE A 302 0.96 0.40 21.06
CA ILE A 302 0.92 -0.26 22.36
C ILE A 302 1.70 -1.59 22.32
N PHE A 303 1.57 -2.37 21.24
CA PHE A 303 2.34 -3.60 21.04
C PHE A 303 3.83 -3.31 20.86
N SER A 304 4.18 -2.27 20.11
CA SER A 304 5.55 -1.83 19.89
C SER A 304 6.25 -1.45 21.19
N ASP A 305 5.56 -0.73 22.07
CA ASP A 305 6.09 -0.39 23.42
C ASP A 305 6.39 -1.66 24.22
N PHE A 306 5.48 -2.62 24.23
CA PHE A 306 5.71 -3.93 24.89
C PHE A 306 6.94 -4.64 24.32
N ILE A 307 7.04 -4.76 22.99
CA ILE A 307 8.15 -5.44 22.30
C ILE A 307 9.49 -4.74 22.59
N THR A 308 9.50 -3.41 22.59
CA THR A 308 10.70 -2.61 22.85
C THR A 308 11.16 -2.77 24.30
N ILE A 309 10.23 -2.68 25.26
CA ILE A 309 10.53 -2.84 26.69
C ILE A 309 10.93 -4.30 27.00
N ALA A 310 10.36 -5.28 26.30
CA ALA A 310 10.76 -6.69 26.38
C ALA A 310 12.16 -6.97 25.79
N GLY A 311 12.81 -5.97 25.15
CA GLY A 311 14.18 -6.07 24.63
C GLY A 311 14.32 -6.82 23.31
N LEU A 312 13.20 -7.10 22.59
CA LEU A 312 13.25 -7.91 21.36
C LEU A 312 14.22 -7.35 20.29
N PRO A 313 14.31 -6.03 20.02
CA PRO A 313 15.25 -5.54 19.02
C PRO A 313 16.71 -5.86 19.34
N ALA A 314 17.11 -5.67 20.62
CA ALA A 314 18.47 -5.99 21.06
C ALA A 314 18.77 -7.50 21.01
N GLU A 315 17.80 -8.33 21.37
CA GLU A 315 17.92 -9.78 21.32
C GLU A 315 17.97 -10.31 19.87
N LEU A 316 17.22 -9.71 18.94
CA LEU A 316 17.31 -10.01 17.52
C LEU A 316 18.68 -9.66 16.95
N LEU A 317 19.23 -8.50 17.34
CA LEU A 317 20.58 -8.09 16.93
C LEU A 317 21.64 -9.08 17.44
N ALA A 318 21.57 -9.46 18.71
CA ALA A 318 22.48 -10.45 19.30
C ALA A 318 22.34 -11.82 18.60
N PHE A 319 21.13 -12.25 18.28
CA PHE A 319 20.86 -13.46 17.53
C PHE A 319 21.51 -13.43 16.14
N VAL A 320 21.30 -12.36 15.39
CA VAL A 320 21.90 -12.16 14.06
C VAL A 320 23.43 -12.22 14.14
N GLN A 321 24.01 -11.54 15.14
CA GLN A 321 25.47 -11.55 15.36
C GLN A 321 26.02 -12.93 15.72
N SER A 322 25.27 -13.73 16.49
CA SER A 322 25.68 -15.08 16.89
C SER A 322 25.83 -16.05 15.70
N PHE A 323 25.08 -15.83 14.63
CA PHE A 323 25.16 -16.62 13.38
C PHE A 323 26.15 -16.05 12.36
N ASN A 324 26.87 -14.96 12.69
CA ASN A 324 27.75 -14.25 11.76
C ASN A 324 27.08 -13.92 10.40
N LEU A 325 25.79 -13.62 10.43
CA LEU A 325 25.05 -13.24 9.23
C LEU A 325 25.53 -11.89 8.72
N SER A 326 25.72 -11.78 7.42
CA SER A 326 25.97 -10.47 6.81
C SER A 326 24.74 -9.59 6.94
N ALA A 327 24.95 -8.28 7.06
CA ALA A 327 23.84 -7.30 7.10
C ALA A 327 22.87 -7.49 5.93
N PHE A 328 23.41 -7.76 4.73
CA PHE A 328 22.61 -8.04 3.55
C PHE A 328 21.82 -9.35 3.66
N GLY A 329 22.39 -10.39 4.26
CA GLY A 329 21.70 -11.66 4.53
C GLY A 329 20.48 -11.49 5.45
N VAL A 330 20.58 -10.57 6.43
CA VAL A 330 19.47 -10.21 7.31
C VAL A 330 18.32 -9.56 6.52
N ILE A 331 18.63 -8.64 5.61
CA ILE A 331 17.63 -8.03 4.73
C ILE A 331 16.90 -9.08 3.89
N LEU A 332 17.62 -10.06 3.34
CA LEU A 332 16.99 -11.14 2.56
C LEU A 332 16.07 -12.02 3.42
N ILE A 333 16.44 -12.28 4.68
CA ILE A 333 15.58 -13.00 5.63
C ILE A 333 14.33 -12.18 5.94
N ILE A 334 14.46 -10.88 6.20
CA ILE A 334 13.33 -9.98 6.44
C ILE A 334 12.40 -9.98 5.23
N ILE A 335 12.93 -9.86 4.01
CA ILE A 335 12.16 -9.93 2.77
C ILE A 335 11.38 -11.25 2.68
N ALA A 336 12.01 -12.37 2.98
CA ALA A 336 11.35 -13.68 2.97
C ALA A 336 10.21 -13.75 4.00
N ILE A 337 10.41 -13.20 5.21
CA ILE A 337 9.38 -13.12 6.25
C ILE A 337 8.20 -12.26 5.75
N TYR A 338 8.46 -11.10 5.16
CA TYR A 338 7.42 -10.24 4.62
C TYR A 338 6.62 -10.91 3.49
N LEU A 339 7.29 -11.64 2.59
CA LEU A 339 6.60 -12.42 1.54
C LEU A 339 5.64 -13.44 2.13
N VAL A 340 6.07 -14.16 3.18
CA VAL A 340 5.22 -15.17 3.84
C VAL A 340 4.07 -14.53 4.60
N LEU A 341 4.34 -13.49 5.40
CA LEU A 341 3.31 -12.80 6.19
C LEU A 341 2.28 -12.11 5.29
N GLY A 342 2.72 -11.47 4.22
CA GLY A 342 1.84 -10.76 3.31
C GLY A 342 0.95 -11.67 2.46
N MET A 343 1.23 -12.98 2.40
CA MET A 343 0.28 -13.95 1.82
C MET A 343 -0.99 -14.09 2.68
N VAL A 344 -0.95 -13.71 3.96
CA VAL A 344 -2.04 -13.90 4.92
C VAL A 344 -2.62 -12.57 5.40
N PHE A 345 -1.74 -11.59 5.65
CA PHE A 345 -2.12 -10.29 6.21
C PHE A 345 -2.40 -9.26 5.12
N GLU A 346 -3.30 -8.35 5.41
CA GLU A 346 -3.52 -7.15 4.63
C GLU A 346 -2.32 -6.19 4.82
N SER A 347 -2.01 -5.40 3.79
CA SER A 347 -0.80 -4.58 3.68
C SER A 347 -0.53 -3.68 4.89
N LEU A 348 -1.55 -2.92 5.32
CA LEU A 348 -1.41 -2.01 6.46
C LEU A 348 -1.17 -2.77 7.75
N SER A 349 -1.94 -3.81 7.99
CA SER A 349 -1.82 -4.65 9.17
C SER A 349 -0.45 -5.30 9.26
N MET A 350 0.08 -5.77 8.14
CA MET A 350 1.42 -6.35 8.07
C MET A 350 2.49 -5.32 8.44
N ILE A 351 2.44 -4.14 7.85
CA ILE A 351 3.43 -3.08 8.09
C ILE A 351 3.37 -2.59 9.54
N LEU A 352 2.18 -2.32 10.06
CA LEU A 352 1.99 -1.86 11.43
C LEU A 352 2.45 -2.89 12.47
N LEU A 353 2.35 -4.19 12.15
CA LEU A 353 2.82 -5.27 13.00
C LEU A 353 4.35 -5.43 12.96
N THR A 354 4.94 -5.33 11.78
CA THR A 354 6.33 -5.80 11.55
C THR A 354 7.37 -4.68 11.54
N VAL A 355 7.00 -3.50 11.06
CA VAL A 355 7.94 -2.35 11.00
C VAL A 355 8.52 -2.02 12.37
N PRO A 356 7.74 -1.89 13.45
CA PRO A 356 8.30 -1.61 14.78
C PRO A 356 9.33 -2.62 15.27
N ILE A 357 9.26 -3.85 14.76
CA ILE A 357 10.19 -4.93 15.11
C ILE A 357 11.48 -4.83 14.30
N PHE A 358 11.35 -4.59 13.00
CA PHE A 358 12.48 -4.70 12.08
C PHE A 358 13.23 -3.38 11.86
N TYR A 359 12.56 -2.21 11.95
CA TYR A 359 13.26 -0.95 11.64
C TYR A 359 14.43 -0.66 12.61
N PRO A 360 14.36 -0.96 13.93
CA PRO A 360 15.52 -0.72 14.81
C PRO A 360 16.70 -1.64 14.48
N LEU A 361 16.40 -2.89 14.09
CA LEU A 361 17.43 -3.85 13.64
C LEU A 361 18.09 -3.35 12.35
N VAL A 362 17.31 -2.95 11.35
CA VAL A 362 17.80 -2.46 10.06
C VAL A 362 18.63 -1.18 10.23
N GLN A 363 18.18 -0.28 11.08
CA GLN A 363 18.92 0.94 11.44
C GLN A 363 20.26 0.62 12.12
N SER A 364 20.28 -0.34 13.05
CA SER A 364 21.51 -0.78 13.74
C SER A 364 22.52 -1.45 12.80
N LEU A 365 22.06 -2.01 11.69
CA LEU A 365 22.89 -2.59 10.62
C LEU A 365 23.42 -1.52 9.64
N GLY A 366 23.05 -0.25 9.81
CA GLY A 366 23.54 0.87 9.01
C GLY A 366 22.80 1.09 7.68
N PHE A 367 21.63 0.50 7.47
CA PHE A 367 20.82 0.74 6.27
C PHE A 367 19.99 2.03 6.39
N ASP A 368 19.78 2.69 5.26
CA ASP A 368 18.89 3.85 5.15
C ASP A 368 17.43 3.43 5.31
N LEU A 369 16.71 4.09 6.24
CA LEU A 369 15.31 3.75 6.55
C LEU A 369 14.34 4.15 5.44
N VAL A 370 14.66 5.17 4.62
CA VAL A 370 13.86 5.53 3.45
C VAL A 370 13.91 4.40 2.43
N TRP A 371 15.11 3.90 2.12
CA TRP A 371 15.29 2.74 1.25
C TRP A 371 14.57 1.50 1.78
N PHE A 372 14.71 1.21 3.08
CA PHE A 372 14.04 0.06 3.69
C PHE A 372 12.52 0.17 3.59
N GLY A 373 11.96 1.36 3.76
CA GLY A 373 10.52 1.61 3.57
C GLY A 373 10.05 1.24 2.17
N ILE A 374 10.82 1.60 1.13
CA ILE A 374 10.51 1.21 -0.24
C ILE A 374 10.59 -0.30 -0.44
N VAL A 375 11.61 -0.96 0.12
CA VAL A 375 11.74 -2.44 0.06
C VAL A 375 10.52 -3.09 0.70
N VAL A 376 10.13 -2.68 1.91
CA VAL A 376 8.96 -3.21 2.63
C VAL A 376 7.68 -3.05 1.81
N VAL A 377 7.45 -1.87 1.23
CA VAL A 377 6.23 -1.63 0.43
C VAL A 377 6.22 -2.47 -0.83
N VAL A 378 7.35 -2.59 -1.54
CA VAL A 378 7.45 -3.42 -2.76
C VAL A 378 7.21 -4.90 -2.44
N VAL A 379 7.78 -5.43 -1.36
CA VAL A 379 7.54 -6.81 -0.94
C VAL A 379 6.06 -7.03 -0.56
N THR A 380 5.45 -6.03 0.09
CA THR A 380 4.02 -6.02 0.40
C THR A 380 3.17 -6.09 -0.87
N GLU A 381 3.50 -5.29 -1.90
CA GLU A 381 2.81 -5.34 -3.19
C GLU A 381 2.87 -6.74 -3.83
N ILE A 382 4.05 -7.35 -3.84
CA ILE A 382 4.26 -8.70 -4.37
C ILE A 382 3.36 -9.70 -3.62
N SER A 383 3.31 -9.61 -2.31
CA SER A 383 2.54 -10.54 -1.48
C SER A 383 1.03 -10.47 -1.73
N LEU A 384 0.48 -9.28 -2.07
CA LEU A 384 -0.94 -9.11 -2.39
C LEU A 384 -1.41 -9.88 -3.65
N ILE A 385 -0.49 -10.26 -4.51
CA ILE A 385 -0.77 -11.05 -5.73
C ILE A 385 -0.17 -12.45 -5.67
N THR A 386 0.46 -12.82 -4.55
CA THR A 386 1.13 -14.12 -4.36
C THR A 386 0.17 -15.16 -3.78
N PRO A 387 0.11 -16.41 -4.33
CA PRO A 387 -0.60 -17.50 -3.69
C PRO A 387 -0.05 -17.80 -2.29
N PRO A 388 -0.85 -18.36 -1.34
CA PRO A 388 -2.18 -18.96 -1.52
C PRO A 388 -3.34 -17.98 -1.43
N VAL A 389 -3.21 -16.84 -0.74
CA VAL A 389 -4.33 -15.92 -0.57
C VAL A 389 -4.34 -14.88 -1.68
N GLY A 390 -3.34 -13.95 -1.74
CA GLY A 390 -3.31 -12.91 -2.75
C GLY A 390 -4.56 -12.01 -2.70
N MET A 391 -4.63 -11.08 -1.75
CA MET A 391 -5.83 -10.30 -1.45
C MET A 391 -6.45 -9.61 -2.69
N ASN A 392 -5.62 -9.07 -3.60
CA ASN A 392 -6.11 -8.48 -4.84
C ASN A 392 -6.78 -9.50 -5.76
N VAL A 393 -6.30 -10.73 -5.78
CA VAL A 393 -6.89 -11.83 -6.57
C VAL A 393 -8.26 -12.20 -6.01
N PHE A 394 -8.38 -12.29 -4.69
CA PHE A 394 -9.67 -12.59 -4.05
C PHE A 394 -10.70 -11.48 -4.27
N VAL A 395 -10.30 -10.21 -4.14
CA VAL A 395 -11.18 -9.07 -4.44
C VAL A 395 -11.66 -9.12 -5.89
N LEU A 396 -10.75 -9.39 -6.83
CA LEU A 396 -11.12 -9.53 -8.25
C LEU A 396 -12.06 -10.71 -8.50
N SER A 397 -11.78 -11.87 -7.90
CA SER A 397 -12.65 -13.04 -8.02
C SER A 397 -14.05 -12.80 -7.43
N ALA A 398 -14.15 -12.00 -6.35
CA ALA A 398 -15.43 -11.61 -5.77
C ALA A 398 -16.23 -10.64 -6.67
N VAL A 399 -15.53 -9.74 -7.38
CA VAL A 399 -16.14 -8.78 -8.31
C VAL A 399 -16.47 -9.47 -9.66
N LEU A 400 -15.54 -10.29 -10.17
CA LEU A 400 -15.66 -11.05 -11.42
C LEU A 400 -16.10 -12.47 -11.12
N LYS A 401 -17.38 -12.66 -10.76
CA LYS A 401 -17.93 -13.93 -10.26
C LYS A 401 -17.77 -15.11 -11.23
N ASP A 402 -17.54 -14.83 -12.50
CA ASP A 402 -17.35 -15.79 -13.59
C ASP A 402 -15.86 -16.14 -13.84
N VAL A 403 -14.91 -15.45 -13.18
CA VAL A 403 -13.47 -15.71 -13.29
C VAL A 403 -12.96 -16.37 -12.01
N LYS A 404 -12.49 -17.62 -12.16
CA LYS A 404 -11.92 -18.37 -11.03
C LYS A 404 -10.58 -17.76 -10.59
N ALA A 405 -10.31 -17.74 -9.28
CA ALA A 405 -9.05 -17.25 -8.72
C ALA A 405 -7.82 -17.97 -9.32
N GLU A 406 -7.93 -19.28 -9.63
CA GLU A 406 -6.88 -20.05 -10.30
C GLU A 406 -6.47 -19.47 -11.66
N THR A 407 -7.46 -19.00 -12.45
CA THR A 407 -7.22 -18.36 -13.76
C THR A 407 -6.45 -17.05 -13.58
N ILE A 408 -6.79 -16.30 -12.56
CA ILE A 408 -6.11 -15.03 -12.22
C ILE A 408 -4.67 -15.32 -11.78
N PHE A 409 -4.44 -16.27 -10.88
CA PHE A 409 -3.11 -16.65 -10.42
C PHE A 409 -2.21 -17.13 -11.56
N LYS A 410 -2.73 -17.96 -12.48
CA LYS A 410 -1.97 -18.38 -13.68
C LYS A 410 -1.59 -17.19 -14.58
N GLY A 411 -2.48 -16.19 -14.68
CA GLY A 411 -2.21 -14.98 -15.46
C GLY A 411 -1.19 -14.04 -14.80
N ILE A 412 -1.10 -14.06 -13.47
CA ILE A 412 -0.23 -13.17 -12.67
C ILE A 412 1.26 -13.56 -12.76
N THR A 413 1.58 -14.83 -13.03
CA THR A 413 2.98 -15.30 -13.00
C THR A 413 3.99 -14.40 -13.71
N PRO A 414 3.75 -13.88 -14.93
CA PRO A 414 4.70 -12.97 -15.59
C PRO A 414 4.88 -11.63 -14.85
N PHE A 415 3.83 -11.12 -14.22
CA PHE A 415 3.86 -9.89 -13.42
C PHE A 415 4.60 -10.11 -12.12
N TRP A 416 4.39 -11.26 -11.48
CA TRP A 416 5.13 -11.65 -10.29
C TRP A 416 6.63 -11.77 -10.57
N CYS A 417 7.02 -12.37 -11.70
CA CYS A 417 8.43 -12.40 -12.12
C CYS A 417 9.00 -10.99 -12.34
N ALA A 418 8.21 -10.09 -12.94
CA ALA A 418 8.60 -8.70 -13.13
C ALA A 418 8.82 -7.98 -11.80
N ASP A 419 7.98 -8.24 -10.79
CA ASP A 419 8.13 -7.70 -9.45
C ASP A 419 9.36 -8.25 -8.72
N MET A 420 9.68 -9.53 -8.87
CA MET A 420 10.91 -10.08 -8.30
C MET A 420 12.15 -9.43 -8.91
N VAL A 421 12.13 -9.11 -10.21
CA VAL A 421 13.20 -8.33 -10.86
C VAL A 421 13.25 -6.90 -10.29
N ARG A 422 12.08 -6.24 -10.13
CA ARG A 422 11.99 -4.90 -9.53
C ARG A 422 12.58 -4.89 -8.12
N LEU A 423 12.16 -5.86 -7.28
CA LEU A 423 12.66 -6.01 -5.92
C LEU A 423 14.18 -6.22 -5.90
N ALA A 424 14.71 -7.11 -6.73
CA ALA A 424 16.14 -7.33 -6.84
C ALA A 424 16.88 -6.04 -7.24
N LEU A 425 16.39 -5.30 -8.23
CA LEU A 425 17.00 -4.02 -8.64
C LEU A 425 17.02 -3.01 -7.49
N ILE A 426 15.95 -2.88 -6.69
CA ILE A 426 15.89 -1.95 -5.55
C ILE A 426 16.81 -2.41 -4.41
N VAL A 427 16.90 -3.72 -4.16
CA VAL A 427 17.71 -4.28 -3.08
C VAL A 427 19.21 -4.19 -3.40
N PHE A 428 19.61 -4.50 -4.64
CA PHE A 428 21.02 -4.43 -5.04
C PHE A 428 21.48 -3.02 -5.39
N PHE A 429 20.58 -2.14 -5.84
CA PHE A 429 20.86 -0.76 -6.25
C PHE A 429 19.95 0.20 -5.48
N SER A 430 20.37 0.55 -4.26
CA SER A 430 19.61 1.47 -3.39
C SER A 430 19.36 2.84 -4.05
N SER A 431 20.23 3.25 -4.97
CA SER A 431 20.07 4.47 -5.77
C SER A 431 18.76 4.50 -6.59
N VAL A 432 18.17 3.36 -6.93
CA VAL A 432 16.85 3.34 -7.59
C VAL A 432 15.77 3.97 -6.71
N ALA A 433 15.86 3.82 -5.40
CA ALA A 433 14.94 4.43 -4.45
C ALA A 433 15.45 5.81 -3.94
N LEU A 434 16.76 5.93 -3.70
CA LEU A 434 17.32 7.11 -3.04
C LEU A 434 17.70 8.26 -3.98
N PHE A 435 17.79 8.03 -5.30
CA PHE A 435 18.20 9.05 -6.27
C PHE A 435 17.34 10.33 -6.19
N LEU A 436 16.02 10.20 -6.16
CA LEU A 436 15.15 11.36 -6.15
C LEU A 436 15.15 12.09 -4.79
N PRO A 437 15.11 11.42 -3.63
CA PRO A 437 15.36 12.06 -2.33
C PRO A 437 16.69 12.80 -2.23
N GLU A 438 17.78 12.19 -2.70
CA GLU A 438 19.11 12.82 -2.69
C GLU A 438 19.15 14.06 -3.58
N LEU A 439 18.53 14.00 -4.75
CA LEU A 439 18.48 15.13 -5.68
C LEU A 439 17.64 16.31 -5.15
N LEU A 440 16.56 16.02 -4.41
CA LEU A 440 15.61 17.07 -3.98
C LEU A 440 15.91 17.63 -2.59
N TYR A 441 16.53 16.84 -1.69
CA TYR A 441 16.59 17.16 -0.27
C TYR A 441 17.98 17.01 0.36
N ARG A 442 18.93 16.40 -0.32
CA ARG A 442 20.31 16.22 0.11
C ARG A 442 21.28 16.86 -0.88
#